data_b0661eac4c868227c2c171623054e6c1
#
_entry.id   b0661eac4c868227c2c171623054e6c1
#
_cell.length_a   1.000
_cell.length_b   1.000
_cell.length_c   1.000
_cell.angle_alpha   90.00
_cell.angle_beta   90.00
_cell.angle_gamma   90.00
#
_symmetry.space_group_name_H-M   'P 1'
#
loop_
_entity.id
_entity.type
_entity.pdbx_description
1 polymer ?
#
loop_
_entity_poly.entity_id
_entity_poly.type
_entity_poly.pdbx_seq_one_letter_code
_entity_poly.pdbx_strand_id
1 'polypeptide(L)'
;MDGAEGNPHAGHDMPPEPSAAPDPHAGHAMPSAAPMEAHQAHAGHEPGIPDPPVRGPSAAAMGGPDHAADAIFGAAAMAPARKIVRREHGDIKSHNILIDQLEAVIGKGKDGYAWDVQGWYGGDIDKLWLKTEGESHFDDSPESVEAQALWSHALDPWWNLQAGIRHDFRSGPDRTYAVIGVQGLAPYWFEI
;
A
#
# COMPACT_ATOMS: atom_id res chain seq x y z
N MET A 1 41.93 40.66 -34.52
CA MET A 1 42.22 39.20 -34.35
C MET A 1 40.95 38.55 -33.87
N ASP A 2 40.16 38.16 -34.90
CA ASP A 2 38.87 37.51 -34.68
C ASP A 2 39.07 36.00 -34.47
N GLY A 3 38.74 35.53 -33.28
CA GLY A 3 38.70 34.12 -32.96
C GLY A 3 37.29 33.57 -33.21
N ALA A 4 37.11 32.90 -34.33
CA ALA A 4 35.88 32.17 -34.62
C ALA A 4 35.79 30.93 -33.75
N GLU A 5 34.85 30.91 -32.80
CA GLU A 5 34.49 29.70 -32.04
C GLU A 5 33.71 28.76 -32.96
N GLY A 6 34.33 27.64 -33.30
CA GLY A 6 33.70 26.56 -34.09
C GLY A 6 32.64 25.85 -33.24
N ASN A 7 31.43 25.75 -33.82
CA ASN A 7 30.32 24.97 -33.25
C ASN A 7 30.65 23.45 -33.26
N PRO A 8 30.76 22.76 -32.11
CA PRO A 8 31.15 21.38 -32.07
C PRO A 8 30.06 20.38 -32.52
N HIS A 9 28.90 20.82 -32.96
CA HIS A 9 27.76 19.98 -33.38
C HIS A 9 27.48 19.98 -34.90
N ALA A 10 28.39 20.54 -35.72
CA ALA A 10 28.26 20.45 -37.18
C ALA A 10 28.84 19.13 -37.67
N GLY A 11 28.00 18.12 -37.88
CA GLY A 11 28.47 16.88 -38.55
C GLY A 11 27.82 15.56 -38.15
N HIS A 12 26.66 15.58 -37.47
CA HIS A 12 25.88 14.34 -37.32
C HIS A 12 24.79 14.25 -38.38
N ASP A 13 25.13 13.55 -39.49
CA ASP A 13 24.10 13.05 -40.40
C ASP A 13 23.22 12.06 -39.64
N MET A 14 21.98 12.45 -39.38
CA MET A 14 20.97 11.53 -38.85
C MET A 14 20.60 10.53 -39.95
N PRO A 15 20.59 9.23 -39.63
CA PRO A 15 20.07 8.24 -40.59
C PRO A 15 18.57 8.53 -40.83
N PRO A 16 18.06 8.23 -42.04
CA PRO A 16 16.66 8.47 -42.36
C PRO A 16 15.77 7.69 -41.40
N GLU A 17 14.74 8.35 -40.88
CA GLU A 17 13.73 7.75 -40.01
C GLU A 17 13.14 6.50 -40.70
N PRO A 18 13.01 5.38 -39.97
CA PRO A 18 12.33 4.21 -40.53
C PRO A 18 10.89 4.59 -40.86
N SER A 19 10.48 4.25 -42.07
CA SER A 19 9.11 4.42 -42.57
C SER A 19 8.13 3.94 -41.51
N ALA A 20 7.20 4.81 -41.13
CA ALA A 20 6.18 4.52 -40.13
C ALA A 20 5.50 3.19 -40.45
N ALA A 21 5.48 2.28 -39.46
CA ALA A 21 4.71 1.05 -39.56
C ALA A 21 3.22 1.41 -39.78
N PRO A 22 2.46 0.63 -40.55
CA PRO A 22 1.05 0.90 -40.77
C PRO A 22 0.32 0.93 -39.43
N ASP A 23 -0.47 1.98 -39.23
CA ASP A 23 -1.30 2.16 -38.04
C ASP A 23 -2.25 0.97 -37.87
N PRO A 24 -2.16 0.20 -36.79
CA PRO A 24 -3.04 -0.95 -36.57
C PRO A 24 -4.52 -0.55 -36.39
N HIS A 25 -4.82 0.73 -36.28
CA HIS A 25 -6.16 1.28 -36.17
C HIS A 25 -6.70 1.90 -37.47
N ALA A 26 -5.89 1.89 -38.56
CA ALA A 26 -6.33 2.37 -39.88
C ALA A 26 -7.36 1.39 -40.46
N GLY A 27 -8.60 1.54 -40.13
CA GLY A 27 -9.72 0.71 -40.60
C GLY A 27 -10.95 0.73 -39.67
N HIS A 28 -10.80 1.22 -38.47
CA HIS A 28 -11.95 1.45 -37.61
C HIS A 28 -12.60 2.81 -37.94
N ALA A 29 -13.61 2.80 -38.84
CA ALA A 29 -14.49 3.93 -39.00
C ALA A 29 -15.20 4.17 -37.65
N MET A 30 -14.78 5.18 -36.92
CA MET A 30 -15.54 5.66 -35.75
C MET A 30 -16.91 6.07 -36.25
N PRO A 31 -18.01 5.59 -35.66
CA PRO A 31 -19.32 6.13 -35.97
C PRO A 31 -19.28 7.63 -35.73
N SER A 32 -19.73 8.39 -36.74
CA SER A 32 -19.83 9.84 -36.64
C SER A 32 -20.55 10.19 -35.34
N ALA A 33 -19.88 10.97 -34.50
CA ALA A 33 -20.49 11.42 -33.26
C ALA A 33 -21.79 12.13 -33.59
N ALA A 34 -22.90 11.60 -33.11
CA ALA A 34 -24.15 12.34 -33.10
C ALA A 34 -23.90 13.69 -32.42
N PRO A 35 -24.57 14.77 -32.84
CA PRO A 35 -24.41 16.06 -32.21
C PRO A 35 -24.65 15.86 -30.71
N MET A 36 -23.62 16.12 -29.90
CA MET A 36 -23.81 16.20 -28.46
C MET A 36 -24.80 17.33 -28.22
N GLU A 37 -26.03 16.99 -27.87
CA GLU A 37 -26.92 17.96 -27.25
C GLU A 37 -26.14 18.55 -26.09
N ALA A 38 -26.04 19.88 -26.09
CA ALA A 38 -25.39 20.62 -25.03
C ALA A 38 -26.03 20.16 -23.72
N HIS A 39 -25.33 19.34 -22.97
CA HIS A 39 -25.72 19.03 -21.60
C HIS A 39 -25.85 20.38 -20.90
N GLN A 40 -27.07 20.74 -20.55
CA GLN A 40 -27.35 21.90 -19.72
C GLN A 40 -26.41 21.77 -18.52
N ALA A 41 -25.50 22.72 -18.39
CA ALA A 41 -24.65 22.83 -17.23
C ALA A 41 -25.59 22.75 -16.03
N HIS A 42 -25.46 21.71 -15.23
CA HIS A 42 -26.15 21.60 -13.96
C HIS A 42 -25.66 22.74 -13.09
N ALA A 43 -26.38 23.86 -13.15
CA ALA A 43 -26.20 24.99 -12.24
C ALA A 43 -26.50 24.47 -10.84
N GLY A 44 -25.43 24.26 -10.04
CA GLY A 44 -25.59 23.87 -8.64
C GLY A 44 -24.68 22.74 -8.15
N HIS A 45 -23.80 22.19 -8.99
CA HIS A 45 -22.74 21.36 -8.44
C HIS A 45 -21.56 22.27 -8.08
N GLU A 46 -21.51 22.69 -6.82
CA GLU A 46 -20.22 22.94 -6.20
C GLU A 46 -19.40 21.65 -6.39
N PRO A 47 -18.07 21.74 -6.65
CA PRO A 47 -17.21 20.56 -6.61
C PRO A 47 -17.11 20.09 -5.17
N GLY A 48 -18.22 19.56 -4.66
CA GLY A 48 -18.29 18.86 -3.42
C GLY A 48 -17.61 17.51 -3.59
N ILE A 49 -16.88 17.09 -2.60
CA ILE A 49 -16.44 15.71 -2.43
C ILE A 49 -17.65 14.81 -2.75
N PRO A 50 -17.55 13.90 -3.72
CA PRO A 50 -18.67 13.03 -4.03
C PRO A 50 -19.12 12.32 -2.75
N ASP A 51 -20.39 12.38 -2.45
CA ASP A 51 -20.94 11.66 -1.31
C ASP A 51 -20.48 10.20 -1.37
N PRO A 52 -20.05 9.63 -0.27
CA PRO A 52 -19.66 8.24 -0.23
C PRO A 52 -20.85 7.38 -0.70
N PRO A 53 -20.62 6.28 -1.43
CA PRO A 53 -21.69 5.46 -1.92
C PRO A 53 -22.60 5.02 -0.77
N VAL A 54 -23.86 5.39 -0.84
CA VAL A 54 -24.87 5.16 0.21
C VAL A 54 -25.13 3.66 0.45
N ARG A 55 -24.62 2.80 -0.47
CA ARG A 55 -24.74 1.34 -0.38
C ARG A 55 -23.46 0.69 -0.89
N GLY A 56 -23.01 -0.33 -0.19
CA GLY A 56 -21.99 -1.25 -0.71
C GLY A 56 -22.44 -1.93 -2.01
N PRO A 57 -21.59 -2.74 -2.62
CA PRO A 57 -21.91 -3.46 -3.85
C PRO A 57 -23.21 -4.26 -3.68
N SER A 58 -23.99 -4.36 -4.75
CA SER A 58 -25.26 -5.11 -4.71
C SER A 58 -25.02 -6.58 -4.35
N ALA A 59 -26.00 -7.23 -3.74
CA ALA A 59 -25.94 -8.66 -3.47
C ALA A 59 -25.64 -9.49 -4.72
N ALA A 60 -26.12 -9.05 -5.89
CA ALA A 60 -25.82 -9.69 -7.17
C ALA A 60 -24.36 -9.54 -7.59
N ALA A 61 -23.70 -8.41 -7.27
CA ALA A 61 -22.29 -8.21 -7.52
C ALA A 61 -21.41 -9.06 -6.59
N MET A 62 -21.90 -9.35 -5.38
CA MET A 62 -21.21 -10.18 -4.38
C MET A 62 -21.55 -11.68 -4.49
N GLY A 63 -22.61 -12.03 -5.23
CA GLY A 63 -23.13 -13.39 -5.33
C GLY A 63 -22.66 -14.18 -6.55
N GLY A 64 -21.67 -13.67 -7.28
CA GLY A 64 -21.08 -14.39 -8.41
C GLY A 64 -20.22 -15.58 -7.96
N PRO A 65 -19.97 -16.56 -8.84
CA PRO A 65 -19.04 -17.64 -8.52
C PRO A 65 -17.62 -17.08 -8.32
N ASP A 66 -16.88 -17.59 -7.34
CA ASP A 66 -15.49 -17.19 -7.02
C ASP A 66 -14.57 -17.20 -8.25
N HIS A 67 -14.90 -18.06 -9.23
CA HIS A 67 -14.12 -18.24 -10.44
C HIS A 67 -15.02 -18.26 -11.67
N ALA A 68 -15.54 -17.10 -12.07
CA ALA A 68 -16.49 -16.98 -13.19
C ALA A 68 -15.97 -17.59 -14.51
N ALA A 69 -14.67 -17.52 -14.78
CA ALA A 69 -14.08 -18.09 -16.00
C ALA A 69 -14.15 -19.63 -16.05
N ASP A 70 -14.31 -20.30 -14.91
CA ASP A 70 -14.41 -21.76 -14.84
C ASP A 70 -15.68 -22.28 -15.54
N ALA A 71 -16.74 -21.49 -15.55
CA ALA A 71 -17.97 -21.83 -16.27
C ALA A 71 -17.79 -21.86 -17.79
N ILE A 72 -16.82 -21.13 -18.32
CA ILE A 72 -16.57 -21.01 -19.76
C ILE A 72 -15.45 -21.94 -20.20
N PHE A 73 -14.34 -21.96 -19.47
CA PHE A 73 -13.11 -22.64 -19.86
C PHE A 73 -12.84 -23.94 -19.11
N GLY A 74 -13.63 -24.23 -18.08
CA GLY A 74 -13.45 -25.38 -17.19
C GLY A 74 -12.43 -25.16 -16.06
N ALA A 75 -12.74 -25.63 -14.87
CA ALA A 75 -11.93 -25.44 -13.68
C ALA A 75 -10.51 -26.01 -13.81
N ALA A 76 -10.35 -27.17 -14.46
CA ALA A 76 -9.07 -27.81 -14.65
C ALA A 76 -8.10 -27.00 -15.54
N ALA A 77 -8.63 -26.35 -16.58
CA ALA A 77 -7.85 -25.49 -17.47
C ALA A 77 -7.48 -24.17 -16.80
N MET A 78 -8.39 -23.61 -15.97
CA MET A 78 -8.17 -22.32 -15.32
C MET A 78 -7.31 -22.39 -14.06
N ALA A 79 -7.25 -23.53 -13.38
CA ALA A 79 -6.49 -23.66 -12.13
C ALA A 79 -5.00 -23.31 -12.28
N PRO A 80 -4.24 -23.79 -13.29
CA PRO A 80 -2.85 -23.38 -13.48
C PRO A 80 -2.70 -21.90 -13.82
N ALA A 81 -3.61 -21.32 -14.62
CA ALA A 81 -3.60 -19.89 -14.93
C ALA A 81 -3.79 -19.02 -13.68
N ARG A 82 -4.76 -19.37 -12.80
CA ARG A 82 -4.95 -18.70 -11.51
C ARG A 82 -3.71 -18.78 -10.62
N LYS A 83 -3.03 -19.92 -10.61
CA LYS A 83 -1.80 -20.09 -9.83
C LYS A 83 -0.68 -19.16 -10.34
N ILE A 84 -0.57 -18.99 -11.65
CA ILE A 84 0.39 -18.06 -12.27
C ILE A 84 0.05 -16.63 -11.87
N VAL A 85 -1.20 -16.21 -12.08
CA VAL A 85 -1.67 -14.85 -11.72
C VAL A 85 -1.42 -14.55 -10.24
N ARG A 86 -1.75 -15.48 -9.36
CA ARG A 86 -1.50 -15.31 -7.92
C ARG A 86 -0.01 -15.14 -7.62
N ARG A 87 0.86 -15.88 -8.28
CA ARG A 87 2.30 -15.79 -8.07
C ARG A 87 2.90 -14.49 -8.61
N GLU A 88 2.35 -13.96 -9.70
CA GLU A 88 2.90 -12.79 -10.41
C GLU A 88 2.28 -11.47 -9.95
N HIS A 89 1.03 -11.49 -9.52
CA HIS A 89 0.26 -10.28 -9.19
C HIS A 89 -0.42 -10.32 -7.82
N GLY A 90 -0.24 -11.39 -7.05
CA GLY A 90 -0.76 -11.54 -5.70
C GLY A 90 0.13 -12.45 -4.88
N ASP A 91 -0.20 -12.64 -3.60
CA ASP A 91 0.53 -13.49 -2.65
C ASP A 91 2.04 -13.11 -2.54
N ILE A 92 2.34 -11.86 -2.81
CA ILE A 92 3.69 -11.31 -2.68
C ILE A 92 3.95 -11.09 -1.19
N LYS A 93 5.05 -11.67 -0.71
CA LYS A 93 5.52 -11.38 0.64
C LYS A 93 6.34 -10.12 0.63
N SER A 94 5.99 -9.21 1.51
CA SER A 94 6.66 -7.94 1.68
C SER A 94 6.97 -7.68 3.14
N HIS A 95 7.73 -6.66 3.41
CA HIS A 95 8.07 -6.21 4.76
C HIS A 95 8.10 -4.70 4.82
N ASN A 96 7.88 -4.18 6.00
CA ASN A 96 8.06 -2.78 6.32
C ASN A 96 8.71 -2.67 7.70
N ILE A 97 9.49 -1.62 7.89
CA ILE A 97 10.02 -1.20 9.18
C ILE A 97 9.72 0.28 9.30
N LEU A 98 9.05 0.64 10.38
CA LEU A 98 8.71 2.01 10.72
C LEU A 98 9.38 2.34 12.05
N ILE A 99 10.05 3.47 12.08
CA ILE A 99 10.64 4.05 13.29
C ILE A 99 9.81 5.30 13.58
N ASP A 100 8.90 5.17 14.53
CA ASP A 100 8.01 6.27 14.92
C ASP A 100 8.74 7.27 15.82
N GLN A 101 9.62 6.74 16.70
CA GLN A 101 10.45 7.56 17.58
C GLN A 101 11.85 6.97 17.70
N LEU A 102 12.84 7.83 17.65
CA LEU A 102 14.22 7.55 18.05
C LEU A 102 14.79 8.86 18.62
N GLU A 103 14.83 8.96 19.93
CA GLU A 103 15.16 10.19 20.63
C GLU A 103 16.31 9.98 21.63
N ALA A 104 17.21 10.93 21.67
CA ALA A 104 18.21 11.05 22.74
C ALA A 104 17.90 12.32 23.54
N VAL A 105 17.74 12.17 24.85
CA VAL A 105 17.50 13.27 25.78
C VAL A 105 18.81 13.60 26.51
N ILE A 106 19.34 14.80 26.25
CA ILE A 106 20.58 15.28 26.85
C ILE A 106 20.25 16.56 27.62
N GLY A 107 20.53 16.58 28.92
CA GLY A 107 20.11 17.72 29.75
C GLY A 107 20.86 17.83 31.06
N LYS A 108 20.28 18.61 32.00
CA LYS A 108 20.83 18.79 33.34
C LYS A 108 20.57 17.60 34.28
N GLY A 109 19.79 16.61 33.82
CA GLY A 109 19.54 15.37 34.54
C GLY A 109 20.41 14.22 34.02
N LYS A 110 19.92 12.99 34.14
CA LYS A 110 20.53 11.85 33.48
C LYS A 110 20.19 11.90 32.00
N ASP A 111 21.21 11.68 31.16
CA ASP A 111 20.99 11.52 29.74
C ASP A 111 20.30 10.19 29.45
N GLY A 112 19.37 10.20 28.51
CA GLY A 112 18.54 9.05 28.19
C GLY A 112 18.22 8.90 26.71
N TYR A 113 17.50 7.85 26.39
CA TYR A 113 16.99 7.59 25.05
C TYR A 113 15.63 6.92 25.10
N ALA A 114 14.85 7.15 24.06
CA ALA A 114 13.56 6.51 23.85
C ALA A 114 13.43 6.06 22.40
N TRP A 115 12.69 4.99 22.18
CA TRP A 115 12.40 4.48 20.85
C TRP A 115 10.98 3.93 20.78
N ASP A 116 10.41 4.02 19.60
CA ASP A 116 9.23 3.29 19.15
C ASP A 116 9.49 2.80 17.74
N VAL A 117 9.57 1.48 17.58
CA VAL A 117 9.89 0.83 16.32
C VAL A 117 8.91 -0.31 16.11
N GLN A 118 8.38 -0.37 14.91
CA GLN A 118 7.53 -1.47 14.50
C GLN A 118 7.88 -1.96 13.11
N GLY A 119 7.52 -3.18 12.82
CA GLY A 119 7.72 -3.74 11.50
C GLY A 119 6.86 -4.97 11.29
N TRP A 120 6.63 -5.28 10.04
CA TRP A 120 5.87 -6.47 9.68
C TRP A 120 6.49 -7.18 8.48
N TYR A 121 6.21 -8.47 8.40
CA TYR A 121 6.56 -9.35 7.30
C TYR A 121 5.40 -10.28 7.00
N GLY A 122 5.03 -10.42 5.74
CA GLY A 122 3.98 -11.35 5.33
C GLY A 122 3.38 -11.04 3.96
N GLY A 123 2.26 -11.69 3.68
CA GLY A 123 1.45 -11.49 2.48
C GLY A 123 0.35 -10.45 2.68
N ASP A 124 -0.60 -10.44 1.75
CA ASP A 124 -1.71 -9.48 1.78
C ASP A 124 -2.68 -9.77 2.93
N ILE A 125 -2.88 -11.06 3.25
CA ILE A 125 -3.88 -11.50 4.24
C ILE A 125 -3.25 -11.69 5.62
N ASP A 126 -2.12 -12.39 5.69
CA ASP A 126 -1.49 -12.76 6.95
C ASP A 126 -0.10 -12.15 7.06
N LYS A 127 0.17 -11.49 8.20
CA LYS A 127 1.44 -10.84 8.52
C LYS A 127 1.86 -11.18 9.94
N LEU A 128 3.15 -11.33 10.14
CA LEU A 128 3.77 -11.23 11.45
C LEU A 128 4.13 -9.76 11.70
N TRP A 129 3.62 -9.20 12.79
CA TRP A 129 3.91 -7.84 13.21
C TRP A 129 4.73 -7.86 14.49
N LEU A 130 5.82 -7.14 14.48
CA LEU A 130 6.69 -6.97 15.64
C LEU A 130 6.70 -5.50 16.03
N LYS A 131 6.51 -5.21 17.32
CA LYS A 131 6.58 -3.86 17.87
C LYS A 131 7.50 -3.85 19.07
N THR A 132 8.24 -2.78 19.24
CA THR A 132 9.04 -2.55 20.44
C THR A 132 9.11 -1.05 20.74
N GLU A 133 8.82 -0.73 21.99
CA GLU A 133 8.98 0.62 22.50
C GLU A 133 9.72 0.58 23.84
N GLY A 134 10.36 1.67 24.18
CA GLY A 134 11.01 1.74 25.47
C GLY A 134 11.74 3.05 25.70
N GLU A 135 12.09 3.22 26.95
CA GLU A 135 12.89 4.34 27.44
C GLU A 135 13.93 3.87 28.44
N SER A 136 15.08 4.52 28.47
CA SER A 136 16.14 4.24 29.40
C SER A 136 17.10 5.41 29.55
N HIS A 137 17.89 5.39 30.63
CA HIS A 137 19.07 6.23 30.77
C HIS A 137 20.32 5.49 30.28
N PHE A 138 21.31 6.23 29.76
CA PHE A 138 22.52 5.61 29.19
C PHE A 138 23.33 4.80 30.21
N ASP A 139 23.26 5.15 31.47
CA ASP A 139 24.04 4.54 32.56
C ASP A 139 23.23 3.54 33.41
N ASP A 140 21.97 3.31 33.10
CA ASP A 140 21.07 2.46 33.88
C ASP A 140 20.53 1.28 33.03
N SER A 141 20.01 0.27 33.71
CA SER A 141 19.18 -0.73 33.05
C SER A 141 17.89 -0.10 32.50
N PRO A 142 17.34 -0.60 31.40
CA PRO A 142 16.10 -0.05 30.85
C PRO A 142 15.00 0.06 31.91
N GLU A 143 14.39 1.25 31.99
CA GLU A 143 13.30 1.49 32.95
C GLU A 143 12.03 0.76 32.53
N SER A 144 11.74 0.79 31.26
CA SER A 144 10.59 0.15 30.66
C SER A 144 10.90 -0.22 29.20
N VAL A 145 10.75 -1.47 28.87
CA VAL A 145 10.80 -1.95 27.47
C VAL A 145 9.61 -2.85 27.23
N GLU A 146 8.92 -2.58 26.16
CA GLU A 146 7.84 -3.40 25.68
C GLU A 146 8.25 -4.09 24.37
N ALA A 147 7.90 -5.36 24.23
CA ALA A 147 8.04 -6.09 22.98
C ALA A 147 6.75 -6.85 22.68
N GLN A 148 6.27 -6.73 21.46
CA GLN A 148 5.06 -7.43 20.99
C GLN A 148 5.38 -8.25 19.76
N ALA A 149 4.76 -9.43 19.68
CA ALA A 149 4.73 -10.26 18.49
C ALA A 149 3.27 -10.65 18.21
N LEU A 150 2.75 -10.14 17.09
CA LEU A 150 1.34 -10.23 16.74
C LEU A 150 1.19 -10.91 15.37
N TRP A 151 0.26 -11.83 15.26
CA TRP A 151 -0.31 -12.25 13.99
C TRP A 151 -1.38 -11.22 13.60
N SER A 152 -1.28 -10.68 12.38
CA SER A 152 -2.22 -9.73 11.81
C SER A 152 -2.90 -10.38 10.62
N HIS A 153 -4.22 -10.41 10.63
CA HIS A 153 -5.06 -11.01 9.60
C HIS A 153 -6.02 -9.98 9.01
N ALA A 154 -5.98 -9.80 7.70
CA ALA A 154 -6.87 -8.88 7.01
C ALA A 154 -8.31 -9.42 7.04
N LEU A 155 -9.23 -8.67 7.66
CA LEU A 155 -10.66 -8.93 7.66
C LEU A 155 -11.32 -8.41 6.37
N ASP A 156 -10.86 -7.27 5.92
CA ASP A 156 -11.24 -6.60 4.68
C ASP A 156 -10.12 -5.64 4.23
N PRO A 157 -10.25 -4.87 3.14
CA PRO A 157 -9.20 -3.95 2.70
C PRO A 157 -8.81 -2.86 3.70
N TRP A 158 -9.62 -2.62 4.72
CA TRP A 158 -9.47 -1.50 5.66
C TRP A 158 -9.14 -1.94 7.08
N TRP A 159 -9.51 -3.17 7.47
CA TRP A 159 -9.43 -3.64 8.84
C TRP A 159 -8.64 -4.93 8.97
N ASN A 160 -7.77 -4.98 9.96
CA ASN A 160 -7.00 -6.16 10.35
C ASN A 160 -7.33 -6.56 11.80
N LEU A 161 -7.50 -7.86 12.01
CA LEU A 161 -7.49 -8.45 13.34
C LEU A 161 -6.03 -8.72 13.74
N GLN A 162 -5.65 -8.33 14.94
CA GLN A 162 -4.35 -8.65 15.51
C GLN A 162 -4.51 -9.53 16.75
N ALA A 163 -3.69 -10.55 16.88
CA ALA A 163 -3.64 -11.40 18.07
C ALA A 163 -2.20 -11.87 18.31
N GLY A 164 -1.78 -11.93 19.57
CA GLY A 164 -0.42 -12.34 19.89
C GLY A 164 -0.06 -12.17 21.35
N ILE A 165 1.21 -11.90 21.58
CA ILE A 165 1.80 -11.72 22.91
C ILE A 165 2.51 -10.38 23.00
N ARG A 166 2.44 -9.81 24.20
CA ARG A 166 3.21 -8.68 24.66
C ARG A 166 4.01 -9.06 25.89
N HIS A 167 5.23 -8.61 25.95
CA HIS A 167 6.10 -8.79 27.12
C HIS A 167 6.66 -7.44 27.54
N ASP A 168 6.46 -7.10 28.82
CA ASP A 168 6.97 -5.89 29.43
C ASP A 168 8.17 -6.25 30.30
N PHE A 169 9.33 -5.78 29.92
CA PHE A 169 10.53 -5.80 30.75
C PHE A 169 10.54 -4.55 31.63
N ARG A 170 10.73 -4.71 32.94
CA ARG A 170 10.65 -3.61 33.91
C ARG A 170 11.76 -3.72 34.93
N SER A 171 12.02 -2.61 35.65
CA SER A 171 12.85 -2.63 36.85
C SER A 171 12.25 -3.48 38.00
N GLY A 172 10.98 -3.91 37.87
CA GLY A 172 10.27 -4.85 38.73
C GLY A 172 10.06 -6.21 38.04
N PRO A 173 9.10 -7.02 38.50
CA PRO A 173 8.80 -8.30 37.84
C PRO A 173 8.30 -8.07 36.42
N ASP A 174 8.86 -8.79 35.47
CA ASP A 174 8.38 -8.82 34.08
C ASP A 174 6.96 -9.34 33.98
N ARG A 175 6.25 -8.92 32.94
CA ARG A 175 4.87 -9.32 32.70
C ARG A 175 4.65 -9.72 31.25
N THR A 176 3.87 -10.77 31.08
CA THR A 176 3.46 -11.23 29.74
C THR A 176 1.95 -11.20 29.62
N TYR A 177 1.46 -10.70 28.50
CA TYR A 177 0.05 -10.57 28.19
C TYR A 177 -0.29 -11.26 26.88
N ALA A 178 -1.49 -11.82 26.79
CA ALA A 178 -2.12 -12.08 25.51
C ALA A 178 -2.77 -10.78 25.03
N VAL A 179 -2.61 -10.49 23.74
CA VAL A 179 -3.14 -9.28 23.10
C VAL A 179 -4.09 -9.71 21.99
N ILE A 180 -5.22 -9.05 21.91
CA ILE A 180 -6.13 -9.09 20.79
C ILE A 180 -6.61 -7.67 20.50
N GLY A 181 -6.66 -7.29 19.24
CA GLY A 181 -7.07 -5.94 18.83
C GLY A 181 -7.48 -5.90 17.37
N VAL A 182 -8.01 -4.76 16.97
CA VAL A 182 -8.35 -4.45 15.60
C VAL A 182 -7.60 -3.18 15.23
N GLN A 183 -6.94 -3.20 14.08
CA GLN A 183 -6.23 -2.06 13.51
C GLN A 183 -6.78 -1.79 12.12
N GLY A 184 -6.95 -0.52 11.75
CA GLY A 184 -7.46 -0.20 10.42
C GLY A 184 -7.44 1.28 10.09
N LEU A 185 -7.80 1.57 8.85
CA LEU A 185 -7.99 2.92 8.36
C LEU A 185 -9.47 3.26 8.35
N ALA A 186 -9.87 4.19 9.22
CA ALA A 186 -11.21 4.75 9.19
C ALA A 186 -11.39 5.64 7.94
N PRO A 187 -12.64 5.88 7.47
CA PRO A 187 -12.90 6.88 6.45
C PRO A 187 -12.20 8.19 6.77
N TYR A 188 -11.70 8.87 5.73
CA TYR A 188 -10.90 10.10 5.82
C TYR A 188 -9.47 9.89 6.35
N TRP A 189 -8.91 8.69 6.24
CA TRP A 189 -7.50 8.38 6.54
C TRP A 189 -7.12 8.52 8.02
N PHE A 190 -8.06 8.35 8.91
CA PHE A 190 -7.75 8.20 10.33
C PHE A 190 -7.32 6.75 10.61
N GLU A 191 -6.14 6.58 11.18
CA GLU A 191 -5.69 5.30 11.73
C GLU A 191 -6.33 5.08 13.11
N ILE A 192 -6.82 3.85 13.38
CA ILE A 192 -7.42 3.44 14.64
C ILE A 192 -6.74 2.15 15.10
#